data_5b31f0f5b01eabf0a394859a16ecd6e1
#
_entry.id   5b31f0f5b01eabf0a394859a16ecd6e1
#
_cell.length_a   1.000
_cell.length_b   1.000
_cell.length_c   1.000
_cell.angle_alpha   90.00
_cell.angle_beta   90.00
_cell.angle_gamma   90.00
#
_symmetry.space_group_name_H-M   'P 1'
#
loop_
_entity.id
_entity.type
_entity.pdbx_description
1 polymer ?
#
loop_
_entity_poly.entity_id
_entity_poly.type
_entity_poly.pdbx_seq_one_letter_code
_entity_poly.pdbx_strand_id
1 'polypeptide(L)'
;TNPLHFPAAFPEVFDGDSSGFDVVVGNPPWEKAKVERHAYWSRHYPGLRSLTQNERDEKIAELESDRPDLVHDLSKRREEADKRSQILTNGPYEGIGSGDPDLYQAFCWRFWHVVSENGSIGVVLPREAFMSKGSEAFRRHAVENGTFDDVTFVKNKNRWAFQMEPRYTIGLVSLRRASPGVNSTISIRGPYASEKEFNQGVKKDPSRFTTKEVKEWTDVYAFPLLPPEDQAISAFGQLQESPRVSAEVEDSWNV
;
A
#
# COMPACT_ATOMS: atom_id res chain seq x y z
N THR A 1 24.65 -2.25 0.80
CA THR A 1 24.08 -1.74 2.06
C THR A 1 23.92 -2.90 3.02
N ASN A 2 24.53 -2.80 4.19
CA ASN A 2 24.31 -3.79 5.24
C ASN A 2 22.92 -3.54 5.84
N PRO A 3 22.02 -4.53 5.84
CA PRO A 3 20.71 -4.38 6.46
C PRO A 3 20.88 -4.23 7.97
N LEU A 4 20.12 -3.31 8.57
CA LEU A 4 20.10 -3.12 10.01
C LEU A 4 19.25 -4.22 10.65
N HIS A 5 19.83 -4.98 11.55
CA HIS A 5 19.12 -5.96 12.37
C HIS A 5 18.65 -5.26 13.66
N PHE A 6 17.36 -4.90 13.73
CA PHE A 6 16.83 -4.09 14.84
C PHE A 6 17.10 -4.67 16.22
N PRO A 7 16.87 -5.96 16.52
CA PRO A 7 17.18 -6.52 17.82
C PRO A 7 18.67 -6.40 18.21
N ALA A 8 19.58 -6.49 17.24
CA ALA A 8 21.00 -6.34 17.52
C ALA A 8 21.44 -4.86 17.64
N ALA A 9 20.71 -3.95 16.99
CA ALA A 9 21.02 -2.52 17.02
C ALA A 9 20.38 -1.80 18.22
N PHE A 10 19.28 -2.36 18.77
CA PHE A 10 18.50 -1.82 19.87
C PHE A 10 18.16 -2.93 20.88
N PRO A 11 19.14 -3.59 21.49
CA PRO A 11 18.89 -4.70 22.42
C PRO A 11 17.97 -4.27 23.57
N GLU A 12 18.08 -3.06 24.06
CA GLU A 12 17.26 -2.50 25.12
C GLU A 12 15.75 -2.44 24.78
N VAL A 13 15.39 -2.47 23.49
CA VAL A 13 14.00 -2.46 23.02
C VAL A 13 13.46 -3.89 22.86
N PHE A 14 14.34 -4.87 22.63
CA PHE A 14 13.95 -6.23 22.27
C PHE A 14 14.28 -7.27 23.36
N ASP A 15 15.05 -6.90 24.40
CA ASP A 15 15.40 -7.73 25.55
C ASP A 15 14.45 -7.47 26.72
N GLY A 16 13.22 -8.02 26.68
CA GLY A 16 12.27 -7.83 27.78
C GLY A 16 10.88 -8.39 27.49
N ASP A 17 10.02 -8.32 28.49
CA ASP A 17 8.64 -8.84 28.43
C ASP A 17 7.77 -8.08 27.40
N SER A 18 8.12 -6.83 27.07
CA SER A 18 7.45 -5.98 26.09
C SER A 18 8.34 -5.74 24.87
N SER A 19 8.79 -6.82 24.22
CA SER A 19 9.70 -6.77 23.07
C SER A 19 9.10 -5.97 21.91
N GLY A 20 9.78 -4.92 21.46
CA GLY A 20 9.43 -4.09 20.30
C GLY A 20 9.31 -2.59 20.64
N PHE A 21 9.18 -1.78 19.58
CA PHE A 21 9.02 -0.34 19.71
C PHE A 21 7.58 0.04 20.12
N ASP A 22 7.40 1.00 20.99
CA ASP A 22 6.09 1.54 21.33
C ASP A 22 5.42 2.24 20.16
N VAL A 23 6.23 2.90 19.31
CA VAL A 23 5.75 3.60 18.11
C VAL A 23 6.72 3.40 16.95
N VAL A 24 6.16 3.03 15.81
CA VAL A 24 6.87 2.96 14.53
C VAL A 24 6.23 3.93 13.54
N VAL A 25 7.00 4.86 13.00
CA VAL A 25 6.51 5.83 11.99
C VAL A 25 7.33 5.71 10.73
N GLY A 26 6.67 5.64 9.57
CA GLY A 26 7.39 5.53 8.32
C GLY A 26 6.60 5.92 7.07
N ASN A 27 7.37 6.29 6.05
CA ASN A 27 6.90 6.40 4.68
C ASN A 27 7.76 5.43 3.84
N PRO A 28 7.34 4.17 3.70
CA PRO A 28 8.12 3.18 2.98
C PRO A 28 8.18 3.48 1.48
N PRO A 29 9.20 2.99 0.76
CA PRO A 29 9.26 3.13 -0.69
C PRO A 29 8.10 2.37 -1.36
N TRP A 30 7.47 2.98 -2.36
CA TRP A 30 6.33 2.42 -3.11
C TRP A 30 6.76 1.77 -4.43
N GLU A 31 8.05 1.63 -4.63
CA GLU A 31 8.62 1.04 -5.84
C GLU A 31 8.41 -0.47 -5.86
N LYS A 32 8.26 -1.02 -7.06
CA LYS A 32 8.30 -2.47 -7.27
C LYS A 32 9.72 -3.00 -7.10
N ALA A 33 9.81 -4.22 -6.60
CA ALA A 33 11.09 -4.96 -6.55
C ALA A 33 11.50 -5.47 -7.95
N LYS A 34 11.44 -4.59 -8.97
CA LYS A 34 11.69 -4.91 -10.37
C LYS A 34 12.38 -3.75 -11.08
N VAL A 35 13.21 -4.07 -12.05
CA VAL A 35 13.81 -3.08 -12.94
C VAL A 35 13.08 -3.07 -14.28
N GLU A 36 12.33 -2.00 -14.53
CA GLU A 36 11.64 -1.80 -15.80
C GLU A 36 12.62 -1.35 -16.88
N ARG A 37 12.71 -2.12 -18.00
CA ARG A 37 13.63 -1.86 -19.13
C ARG A 37 13.45 -0.44 -19.69
N HIS A 38 12.19 -0.05 -19.92
CA HIS A 38 11.88 1.28 -20.48
C HIS A 38 12.27 2.42 -19.52
N ALA A 39 12.03 2.25 -18.22
CA ALA A 39 12.40 3.25 -17.22
C ALA A 39 13.92 3.39 -17.08
N TYR A 40 14.65 2.27 -17.18
CA TYR A 40 16.11 2.27 -17.17
C TYR A 40 16.67 3.05 -18.36
N TRP A 41 16.28 2.69 -19.59
CA TRP A 41 16.77 3.35 -20.80
C TRP A 41 16.35 4.81 -20.91
N SER A 42 15.15 5.18 -20.40
CA SER A 42 14.70 6.58 -20.36
C SER A 42 15.55 7.50 -19.45
N ARG A 43 16.31 6.94 -18.50
CA ARG A 43 17.26 7.71 -17.70
C ARG A 43 18.53 8.06 -18.48
N HIS A 44 18.93 7.19 -19.40
CA HIS A 44 20.12 7.36 -20.23
C HIS A 44 19.80 8.05 -21.57
N TYR A 45 18.54 7.97 -22.01
CA TYR A 45 18.06 8.60 -23.23
C TYR A 45 16.72 9.34 -22.98
N PRO A 46 16.78 10.63 -22.58
CA PRO A 46 15.58 11.38 -22.15
C PRO A 46 14.45 11.45 -23.17
N GLY A 47 14.74 11.40 -24.49
CA GLY A 47 13.76 11.44 -25.59
C GLY A 47 12.87 10.19 -25.70
N LEU A 48 13.23 9.08 -25.08
CA LEU A 48 12.47 7.81 -25.17
C LEU A 48 11.02 7.90 -24.71
N ARG A 49 10.72 8.75 -23.74
CA ARG A 49 9.37 8.86 -23.18
C ARG A 49 8.38 9.52 -24.10
N SER A 50 8.82 10.29 -25.10
CA SER A 50 7.99 10.95 -26.09
C SER A 50 7.66 10.08 -27.31
N LEU A 51 8.34 8.95 -27.46
CA LEU A 51 8.14 8.03 -28.57
C LEU A 51 6.92 7.12 -28.34
N THR A 52 6.32 6.66 -29.45
CA THR A 52 5.33 5.58 -29.41
C THR A 52 5.97 4.28 -28.91
N GLN A 53 5.16 3.29 -28.58
CA GLN A 53 5.65 2.00 -28.06
C GLN A 53 6.63 1.34 -29.03
N ASN A 54 6.28 1.25 -30.34
CA ASN A 54 7.11 0.61 -31.35
C ASN A 54 8.43 1.36 -31.57
N GLU A 55 8.38 2.67 -31.77
CA GLU A 55 9.58 3.52 -31.92
C GLU A 55 10.51 3.43 -30.71
N ARG A 56 9.92 3.31 -29.53
CA ARG A 56 10.68 3.16 -28.26
C ARG A 56 11.39 1.81 -28.22
N ASP A 57 10.73 0.73 -28.59
CA ASP A 57 11.30 -0.61 -28.57
C ASP A 57 12.41 -0.75 -29.62
N GLU A 58 12.23 -0.18 -30.82
CA GLU A 58 13.26 -0.09 -31.87
C GLU A 58 14.48 0.71 -31.37
N LYS A 59 14.25 1.88 -30.77
CA LYS A 59 15.33 2.74 -30.26
C LYS A 59 16.08 2.09 -29.11
N ILE A 60 15.40 1.36 -28.24
CA ILE A 60 16.06 0.61 -27.18
C ILE A 60 16.91 -0.52 -27.75
N ALA A 61 16.46 -1.22 -28.80
CA ALA A 61 17.26 -2.27 -29.45
C ALA A 61 18.55 -1.70 -30.08
N GLU A 62 18.46 -0.52 -30.74
CA GLU A 62 19.64 0.21 -31.24
C GLU A 62 20.61 0.55 -30.08
N LEU A 63 20.08 1.16 -29.00
CA LEU A 63 20.90 1.54 -27.85
C LEU A 63 21.56 0.33 -27.15
N GLU A 64 20.90 -0.80 -27.10
CA GLU A 64 21.45 -2.05 -26.56
C GLU A 64 22.63 -2.57 -27.42
N SER A 65 22.59 -2.36 -28.74
CA SER A 65 23.71 -2.67 -29.61
C SER A 65 24.89 -1.71 -29.40
N ASP A 66 24.62 -0.43 -29.24
CA ASP A 66 25.62 0.63 -29.17
C ASP A 66 26.27 0.77 -27.77
N ARG A 67 25.55 0.34 -26.72
CA ARG A 67 25.94 0.52 -25.32
C ARG A 67 25.95 -0.79 -24.52
N PRO A 68 26.83 -1.73 -24.85
CA PRO A 68 26.95 -3.01 -24.13
C PRO A 68 27.29 -2.83 -22.64
N ASP A 69 27.94 -1.72 -22.27
CA ASP A 69 28.18 -1.33 -20.89
C ASP A 69 26.88 -1.13 -20.10
N LEU A 70 25.90 -0.44 -20.69
CA LEU A 70 24.59 -0.23 -20.07
C LEU A 70 23.71 -1.49 -20.06
N VAL A 71 23.87 -2.35 -21.08
CA VAL A 71 23.22 -3.67 -21.09
C VAL A 71 23.71 -4.51 -19.91
N HIS A 72 25.02 -4.51 -19.67
CA HIS A 72 25.61 -5.22 -18.53
C HIS A 72 25.13 -4.65 -17.19
N ASP A 73 25.10 -3.32 -17.03
CA ASP A 73 24.58 -2.66 -15.82
C ASP A 73 23.08 -3.00 -15.60
N LEU A 74 22.25 -2.96 -16.65
CA LEU A 74 20.85 -3.34 -16.60
C LEU A 74 20.67 -4.80 -16.15
N SER A 75 21.46 -5.72 -16.73
CA SER A 75 21.45 -7.13 -16.35
C SER A 75 21.77 -7.34 -14.87
N LYS A 76 22.83 -6.70 -14.37
CA LYS A 76 23.22 -6.74 -12.96
C LYS A 76 22.11 -6.19 -12.04
N ARG A 77 21.51 -5.06 -12.40
CA ARG A 77 20.38 -4.48 -11.63
C ARG A 77 19.16 -5.39 -11.62
N ARG A 78 18.86 -6.07 -12.73
CA ARG A 78 17.78 -7.06 -12.79
C ARG A 78 18.06 -8.25 -11.88
N GLU A 79 19.26 -8.80 -11.92
CA GLU A 79 19.65 -9.90 -11.05
C GLU A 79 19.55 -9.52 -9.56
N GLU A 80 19.94 -8.31 -9.18
CA GLU A 80 19.77 -7.79 -7.83
C GLU A 80 18.30 -7.60 -7.45
N ALA A 81 17.48 -7.14 -8.39
CA ALA A 81 16.03 -6.97 -8.18
C ALA A 81 15.32 -8.32 -8.05
N ASP A 82 15.70 -9.31 -8.87
CA ASP A 82 15.15 -10.66 -8.81
C ASP A 82 15.50 -11.35 -7.47
N LYS A 83 16.73 -11.22 -7.00
CA LYS A 83 17.14 -11.70 -5.66
C LYS A 83 16.31 -11.02 -4.56
N ARG A 84 16.08 -9.71 -4.68
CA ARG A 84 15.23 -8.97 -3.74
C ARG A 84 13.78 -9.46 -3.80
N SER A 85 13.23 -9.63 -4.99
CA SER A 85 11.87 -10.16 -5.18
C SER A 85 11.73 -11.55 -4.55
N GLN A 86 12.72 -12.45 -4.74
CA GLN A 86 12.72 -13.76 -4.11
C GLN A 86 12.74 -13.70 -2.58
N ILE A 87 13.50 -12.78 -1.98
CA ILE A 87 13.50 -12.57 -0.53
C ILE A 87 12.12 -12.08 -0.06
N LEU A 88 11.47 -11.20 -0.82
CA LEU A 88 10.16 -10.67 -0.46
C LEU A 88 9.06 -11.74 -0.56
N THR A 89 9.11 -12.60 -1.58
CA THR A 89 8.06 -13.61 -1.83
C THR A 89 8.26 -14.91 -1.05
N ASN A 90 9.51 -15.26 -0.73
CA ASN A 90 9.84 -16.51 -0.02
C ASN A 90 10.33 -16.29 1.42
N GLY A 91 10.43 -15.03 1.85
CA GLY A 91 10.89 -14.64 3.19
C GLY A 91 9.75 -14.57 4.21
N PRO A 92 10.00 -13.89 5.34
CA PRO A 92 9.08 -13.85 6.48
C PRO A 92 7.89 -12.87 6.27
N TYR A 93 7.49 -12.62 5.03
CA TYR A 93 6.43 -11.70 4.65
C TYR A 93 5.25 -12.47 4.10
N GLU A 94 4.31 -12.84 4.96
CA GLU A 94 3.19 -13.70 4.61
C GLU A 94 2.31 -13.09 3.50
N GLY A 95 1.99 -13.90 2.49
CA GLY A 95 1.04 -13.55 1.45
C GLY A 95 1.49 -12.45 0.49
N ILE A 96 2.76 -12.07 0.48
CA ILE A 96 3.33 -11.35 -0.65
C ILE A 96 3.39 -12.34 -1.81
N GLY A 97 2.39 -12.24 -2.72
CA GLY A 97 2.16 -13.24 -3.75
C GLY A 97 3.26 -13.32 -4.81
N SER A 98 3.18 -14.35 -5.66
CA SER A 98 4.01 -14.51 -6.85
C SER A 98 3.71 -13.38 -7.84
N GLY A 99 4.65 -12.51 -8.09
CA GLY A 99 4.53 -11.37 -8.99
C GLY A 99 5.64 -10.37 -8.75
N ASP A 100 5.41 -9.13 -9.18
CA ASP A 100 6.31 -8.01 -8.89
C ASP A 100 5.85 -7.32 -7.60
N PRO A 101 6.35 -7.70 -6.40
CA PRO A 101 5.91 -7.13 -5.15
C PRO A 101 6.33 -5.68 -5.02
N ASP A 102 5.45 -4.86 -4.47
CA ASP A 102 5.78 -3.51 -4.07
C ASP A 102 6.51 -3.53 -2.72
N LEU A 103 7.57 -2.73 -2.58
CA LEU A 103 8.41 -2.74 -1.38
C LEU A 103 7.63 -2.38 -0.11
N TYR A 104 6.63 -1.48 -0.19
CA TYR A 104 5.83 -1.09 0.97
C TYR A 104 5.13 -2.28 1.65
N GLN A 105 4.80 -3.35 0.91
CA GLN A 105 4.16 -4.55 1.45
C GLN A 105 5.06 -5.22 2.50
N ALA A 106 6.33 -5.40 2.18
CA ALA A 106 7.31 -5.96 3.13
C ALA A 106 7.56 -5.02 4.32
N PHE A 107 7.58 -3.69 4.08
CA PHE A 107 7.69 -2.71 5.16
C PHE A 107 6.50 -2.73 6.11
N CYS A 108 5.27 -2.93 5.62
CA CYS A 108 4.10 -3.11 6.46
C CYS A 108 4.26 -4.29 7.41
N TRP A 109 4.68 -5.46 6.91
CA TRP A 109 5.00 -6.63 7.73
C TRP A 109 6.16 -6.33 8.70
N ARG A 110 7.21 -5.65 8.23
CA ARG A 110 8.35 -5.31 9.07
C ARG A 110 7.94 -4.40 10.23
N PHE A 111 7.12 -3.38 9.99
CA PHE A 111 6.59 -2.50 11.04
C PHE A 111 5.78 -3.29 12.06
N TRP A 112 4.92 -4.20 11.58
CA TRP A 112 4.15 -5.08 12.45
C TRP A 112 5.02 -5.98 13.34
N HIS A 113 6.12 -6.52 12.81
CA HIS A 113 7.01 -7.40 13.57
C HIS A 113 7.90 -6.68 14.58
N VAL A 114 8.19 -5.39 14.37
CA VAL A 114 9.09 -4.63 15.25
C VAL A 114 8.35 -3.74 16.23
N VAL A 115 7.06 -3.50 16.07
CA VAL A 115 6.24 -2.81 17.06
C VAL A 115 5.86 -3.77 18.19
N SER A 116 5.84 -3.28 19.42
CA SER A 116 5.42 -4.05 20.60
C SER A 116 3.92 -4.38 20.59
N GLU A 117 3.48 -5.28 21.43
CA GLU A 117 2.06 -5.46 21.70
C GLU A 117 1.47 -4.16 22.26
N ASN A 118 0.31 -3.76 21.77
CA ASN A 118 -0.35 -2.47 22.02
C ASN A 118 0.41 -1.24 21.49
N GLY A 119 1.56 -1.41 20.86
CA GLY A 119 2.29 -0.34 20.20
C GLY A 119 1.60 0.16 18.93
N SER A 120 1.97 1.35 18.47
CA SER A 120 1.32 2.08 17.39
C SER A 120 2.18 2.15 16.13
N ILE A 121 1.56 2.06 14.97
CA ILE A 121 2.19 2.21 13.65
C ILE A 121 1.56 3.40 12.96
N GLY A 122 2.37 4.42 12.63
CA GLY A 122 2.01 5.53 11.76
C GLY A 122 2.64 5.35 10.38
N VAL A 123 1.86 5.12 9.33
CA VAL A 123 2.44 4.81 8.02
C VAL A 123 1.73 5.53 6.88
N VAL A 124 2.54 5.98 5.90
CA VAL A 124 2.07 6.59 4.66
C VAL A 124 2.09 5.54 3.55
N LEU A 125 0.94 5.25 2.98
CA LEU A 125 0.79 4.15 2.02
C LEU A 125 0.12 4.62 0.72
N PRO A 126 0.44 3.99 -0.43
CA PRO A 126 -0.29 4.21 -1.67
C PRO A 126 -1.71 3.63 -1.58
N ARG A 127 -2.60 4.12 -2.45
CA ARG A 127 -3.98 3.63 -2.56
C ARG A 127 -4.06 2.11 -2.72
N GLU A 128 -3.14 1.52 -3.44
CA GLU A 128 -3.05 0.09 -3.72
C GLU A 128 -2.97 -0.76 -2.44
N ALA A 129 -2.37 -0.24 -1.37
CA ALA A 129 -2.31 -0.90 -0.08
C ALA A 129 -3.71 -1.19 0.51
N PHE A 130 -4.72 -0.39 0.15
CA PHE A 130 -6.08 -0.47 0.70
C PHE A 130 -7.06 -1.25 -0.16
N MET A 131 -6.73 -1.55 -1.42
CA MET A 131 -7.70 -2.16 -2.33
C MET A 131 -7.15 -3.21 -3.28
N SER A 132 -5.83 -3.25 -3.51
CA SER A 132 -5.28 -4.25 -4.43
C SER A 132 -5.26 -5.65 -3.82
N LYS A 133 -5.40 -6.66 -4.68
CA LYS A 133 -5.28 -8.07 -4.27
C LYS A 133 -3.87 -8.39 -3.76
N GLY A 134 -2.83 -7.78 -4.31
CA GLY A 134 -1.44 -7.98 -3.87
C GLY A 134 -1.16 -7.57 -2.43
N SER A 135 -1.98 -6.66 -1.86
CA SER A 135 -1.85 -6.21 -0.47
C SER A 135 -2.90 -6.83 0.46
N GLU A 136 -3.67 -7.79 -0.01
CA GLU A 136 -4.76 -8.42 0.75
C GLU A 136 -4.26 -9.07 2.04
N ALA A 137 -3.19 -9.84 1.98
CA ALA A 137 -2.73 -10.64 3.11
C ALA A 137 -2.38 -9.78 4.34
N PHE A 138 -1.58 -8.73 4.15
CA PHE A 138 -1.29 -7.81 5.25
C PHE A 138 -2.54 -7.07 5.72
N ARG A 139 -3.38 -6.61 4.80
CA ARG A 139 -4.62 -5.89 5.13
C ARG A 139 -5.58 -6.77 5.94
N ARG A 140 -5.78 -8.02 5.53
CA ARG A 140 -6.54 -9.03 6.26
C ARG A 140 -5.96 -9.22 7.66
N HIS A 141 -4.66 -9.49 7.75
CA HIS A 141 -3.97 -9.67 9.02
C HIS A 141 -4.15 -8.45 9.96
N ALA A 142 -3.96 -7.24 9.43
CA ALA A 142 -4.09 -6.01 10.20
C ALA A 142 -5.54 -5.76 10.67
N VAL A 143 -6.55 -6.10 9.86
CA VAL A 143 -7.97 -5.98 10.23
C VAL A 143 -8.38 -7.04 11.27
N GLU A 144 -7.76 -8.21 11.25
CA GLU A 144 -8.09 -9.32 12.16
C GLU A 144 -7.34 -9.24 13.50
N ASN A 145 -6.12 -8.69 13.52
CA ASN A 145 -5.22 -8.70 14.67
C ASN A 145 -4.83 -7.30 15.16
N GLY A 146 -5.29 -6.25 14.49
CA GLY A 146 -4.97 -4.87 14.81
C GLY A 146 -6.20 -4.00 14.99
N THR A 147 -5.99 -2.82 15.57
CA THR A 147 -7.01 -1.79 15.72
C THR A 147 -6.60 -0.57 14.90
N PHE A 148 -7.38 -0.25 13.86
CA PHE A 148 -7.18 0.97 13.09
C PHE A 148 -7.78 2.15 13.84
N ASP A 149 -6.95 3.08 14.29
CA ASP A 149 -7.41 4.30 14.95
C ASP A 149 -7.90 5.32 13.94
N ASP A 150 -7.18 5.51 12.83
CA ASP A 150 -7.57 6.40 11.74
C ASP A 150 -6.93 6.00 10.41
N VAL A 151 -7.69 6.19 9.33
CA VAL A 151 -7.22 6.09 7.94
C VAL A 151 -7.69 7.35 7.21
N THR A 152 -6.77 8.27 6.98
CA THR A 152 -7.07 9.52 6.26
C THR A 152 -6.53 9.46 4.84
N PHE A 153 -7.41 9.57 3.84
CA PHE A 153 -7.03 9.64 2.45
C PHE A 153 -6.81 11.07 1.97
N VAL A 154 -5.76 11.26 1.17
CA VAL A 154 -5.46 12.52 0.49
C VAL A 154 -5.25 12.28 -1.01
N LYS A 155 -5.85 13.13 -1.85
CA LYS A 155 -5.55 13.23 -3.28
C LYS A 155 -4.45 14.26 -3.47
N ASN A 156 -3.32 13.87 -4.04
CA ASN A 156 -2.16 14.76 -4.20
C ASN A 156 -2.33 15.80 -5.34
N LYS A 157 -3.55 16.24 -5.60
CA LYS A 157 -3.87 17.23 -6.64
C LYS A 157 -2.99 18.47 -6.48
N ASN A 158 -2.35 18.90 -7.58
CA ASN A 158 -1.40 20.02 -7.56
C ASN A 158 -0.19 19.84 -6.61
N ARG A 159 0.12 18.61 -6.17
CA ARG A 159 1.26 18.30 -5.29
C ARG A 159 1.22 19.01 -3.93
N TRP A 160 0.01 19.27 -3.40
CA TRP A 160 -0.12 20.04 -2.17
C TRP A 160 0.42 19.29 -0.93
N ALA A 161 0.36 17.97 -0.91
CA ALA A 161 0.81 17.16 0.22
C ALA A 161 2.23 16.59 0.00
N PHE A 162 2.55 16.16 -1.23
CA PHE A 162 3.81 15.48 -1.54
C PHE A 162 4.35 15.90 -2.90
N GLN A 163 5.68 16.06 -3.01
CA GLN A 163 6.38 16.38 -4.26
C GLN A 163 6.50 15.16 -5.18
N MET A 164 5.37 14.56 -5.54
CA MET A 164 5.27 13.40 -6.40
C MET A 164 4.14 13.57 -7.43
N GLU A 165 3.89 12.56 -8.23
CA GLU A 165 2.82 12.54 -9.25
C GLU A 165 1.46 12.97 -8.65
N PRO A 166 0.80 14.01 -9.19
CA PRO A 166 -0.40 14.59 -8.60
C PRO A 166 -1.66 13.71 -8.68
N ARG A 167 -1.61 12.62 -9.45
CA ARG A 167 -2.73 11.67 -9.59
C ARG A 167 -2.82 10.66 -8.46
N TYR A 168 -1.78 10.55 -7.63
CA TYR A 168 -1.77 9.60 -6.53
C TYR A 168 -2.78 9.96 -5.44
N THR A 169 -3.48 8.92 -4.97
CA THR A 169 -4.22 8.94 -3.71
C THR A 169 -3.37 8.22 -2.66
N ILE A 170 -3.23 8.82 -1.52
CA ILE A 170 -2.33 8.45 -0.44
C ILE A 170 -3.15 8.20 0.81
N GLY A 171 -2.88 7.15 1.54
CA GLY A 171 -3.46 6.91 2.86
C GLY A 171 -2.46 7.22 3.98
N LEU A 172 -2.90 8.00 4.93
CA LEU A 172 -2.23 8.21 6.21
C LEU A 172 -2.90 7.27 7.22
N VAL A 173 -2.16 6.33 7.77
CA VAL A 173 -2.70 5.27 8.62
C VAL A 173 -2.15 5.39 10.03
N SER A 174 -3.03 5.27 11.01
CA SER A 174 -2.70 4.99 12.39
C SER A 174 -3.31 3.65 12.79
N LEU A 175 -2.45 2.68 13.13
CA LEU A 175 -2.80 1.31 13.44
C LEU A 175 -2.10 0.89 14.73
N ARG A 176 -2.81 0.23 15.64
CA ARG A 176 -2.21 -0.40 16.84
C ARG A 176 -2.14 -1.92 16.67
N ARG A 177 -1.06 -2.50 17.16
CA ARG A 177 -0.93 -3.96 17.29
C ARG A 177 -1.69 -4.44 18.53
N ALA A 178 -3.00 -4.30 18.49
CA ALA A 178 -3.90 -4.70 19.56
C ALA A 178 -5.12 -5.37 18.94
N SER A 179 -5.48 -6.53 19.43
CA SER A 179 -6.63 -7.28 18.92
C SER A 179 -7.90 -6.42 18.91
N PRO A 180 -8.64 -6.40 17.78
CA PRO A 180 -9.86 -5.61 17.71
C PRO A 180 -10.93 -6.18 18.65
N GLY A 181 -11.61 -5.31 19.38
CA GLY A 181 -12.79 -5.68 20.16
C GLY A 181 -13.99 -6.07 19.26
N VAL A 182 -15.00 -6.68 19.84
CA VAL A 182 -16.20 -7.17 19.11
C VAL A 182 -16.88 -6.08 18.27
N ASN A 183 -16.85 -4.83 18.74
CA ASN A 183 -17.46 -3.67 18.10
C ASN A 183 -16.41 -2.69 17.56
N SER A 184 -15.20 -3.18 17.26
CA SER A 184 -14.16 -2.31 16.69
C SER A 184 -14.58 -1.72 15.37
N THR A 185 -14.32 -0.42 15.22
CA THR A 185 -14.58 0.32 13.99
C THR A 185 -13.29 0.89 13.43
N ILE A 186 -13.24 0.98 12.13
CA ILE A 186 -12.18 1.66 11.37
C ILE A 186 -12.69 3.05 11.03
N SER A 187 -11.99 4.07 11.49
CA SER A 187 -12.29 5.46 11.15
C SER A 187 -11.66 5.82 9.82
N ILE A 188 -12.47 6.25 8.85
CA ILE A 188 -12.01 6.63 7.50
C ILE A 188 -12.38 8.07 7.21
N ARG A 189 -11.42 8.85 6.67
CA ARG A 189 -11.56 10.26 6.33
C ARG A 189 -11.10 10.54 4.91
N GLY A 190 -11.61 11.61 4.32
CA GLY A 190 -11.26 12.06 2.98
C GLY A 190 -11.95 11.23 1.88
N PRO A 191 -11.42 11.23 0.65
CA PRO A 191 -10.12 11.81 0.24
C PRO A 191 -10.16 13.33 0.09
N TYR A 192 -9.22 14.02 0.74
CA TYR A 192 -9.07 15.49 0.66
C TYR A 192 -8.14 15.86 -0.49
N ALA A 193 -8.53 16.85 -1.31
CA ALA A 193 -7.80 17.25 -2.51
C ALA A 193 -6.99 18.56 -2.34
N SER A 194 -7.02 19.16 -1.16
CA SER A 194 -6.28 20.39 -0.81
C SER A 194 -6.00 20.46 0.69
N GLU A 195 -5.00 21.26 1.07
CA GLU A 195 -4.68 21.54 2.47
C GLU A 195 -5.88 22.16 3.22
N LYS A 196 -6.64 23.01 2.56
CA LYS A 196 -7.85 23.61 3.14
C LYS A 196 -8.91 22.55 3.47
N GLU A 197 -9.20 21.65 2.52
CA GLU A 197 -10.13 20.54 2.74
C GLU A 197 -9.65 19.62 3.85
N PHE A 198 -8.36 19.29 3.87
CA PHE A 198 -7.75 18.48 4.91
C PHE A 198 -7.91 19.11 6.29
N ASN A 199 -7.49 20.38 6.46
CA ASN A 199 -7.55 21.10 7.73
C ASN A 199 -8.98 21.29 8.26
N GLN A 200 -9.96 21.34 7.37
CA GLN A 200 -11.38 21.39 7.73
C GLN A 200 -11.95 20.00 8.03
N GLY A 201 -11.59 19.02 7.19
CA GLY A 201 -12.15 17.68 7.23
C GLY A 201 -11.67 16.86 8.43
N VAL A 202 -10.41 17.00 8.84
CA VAL A 202 -9.88 16.27 10.01
C VAL A 202 -10.53 16.68 11.34
N LYS A 203 -11.22 17.84 11.36
CA LYS A 203 -11.98 18.32 12.53
C LYS A 203 -13.39 17.77 12.59
N LYS A 204 -13.88 17.15 11.51
CA LYS A 204 -15.21 16.52 11.45
C LYS A 204 -15.13 15.09 11.95
N ASP A 205 -16.28 14.54 12.28
CA ASP A 205 -16.36 13.11 12.58
C ASP A 205 -15.98 12.25 11.37
N PRO A 206 -15.22 11.16 11.56
CA PRO A 206 -14.91 10.22 10.49
C PRO A 206 -16.13 9.38 10.11
N SER A 207 -16.12 8.85 8.91
CA SER A 207 -16.96 7.69 8.59
C SER A 207 -16.42 6.49 9.34
N ARG A 208 -17.30 5.74 9.99
CA ARG A 208 -16.92 4.55 10.76
C ARG A 208 -17.50 3.30 10.13
N PHE A 209 -16.64 2.32 9.91
CA PHE A 209 -17.02 1.00 9.41
C PHE A 209 -16.61 -0.04 10.43
N THR A 210 -17.48 -0.94 10.78
CA THR A 210 -17.14 -2.05 11.64
C THR A 210 -16.13 -2.97 10.94
N THR A 211 -15.31 -3.65 11.69
CA THR A 211 -14.40 -4.68 11.17
C THR A 211 -15.18 -5.75 10.39
N LYS A 212 -16.41 -6.05 10.81
CA LYS A 212 -17.32 -6.99 10.14
C LYS A 212 -17.70 -6.48 8.74
N GLU A 213 -18.16 -5.24 8.61
CA GLU A 213 -18.51 -4.64 7.31
C GLU A 213 -17.35 -4.65 6.33
N VAL A 214 -16.13 -4.33 6.78
CA VAL A 214 -14.93 -4.38 5.94
C VAL A 214 -14.61 -5.81 5.47
N LYS A 215 -14.80 -6.81 6.33
CA LYS A 215 -14.63 -8.23 5.99
C LYS A 215 -15.67 -8.73 4.97
N GLU A 216 -16.91 -8.29 5.13
CA GLU A 216 -18.03 -8.74 4.31
C GLU A 216 -18.16 -7.96 3.00
N TRP A 217 -17.59 -6.75 2.92
CA TRP A 217 -17.72 -5.91 1.73
C TRP A 217 -17.01 -6.48 0.50
N THR A 218 -15.78 -6.91 0.64
CA THR A 218 -15.02 -7.50 -0.48
C THR A 218 -14.21 -8.70 -0.02
N ASP A 219 -13.99 -9.65 -0.91
CA ASP A 219 -13.19 -10.84 -0.62
C ASP A 219 -11.71 -10.49 -0.35
N VAL A 220 -11.28 -9.27 -0.69
CA VAL A 220 -9.91 -8.79 -0.52
C VAL A 220 -9.76 -7.79 0.63
N TYR A 221 -10.75 -7.65 1.51
CA TYR A 221 -10.73 -6.69 2.65
C TYR A 221 -10.44 -5.25 2.21
N ALA A 222 -10.96 -4.83 1.06
CA ALA A 222 -10.73 -3.48 0.55
C ALA A 222 -11.39 -2.42 1.45
N PHE A 223 -10.71 -1.28 1.60
CA PHE A 223 -11.26 -0.15 2.35
C PHE A 223 -12.05 0.78 1.42
N PRO A 224 -13.19 1.31 1.87
CA PRO A 224 -13.98 2.25 1.07
C PRO A 224 -13.21 3.55 0.86
N LEU A 225 -13.15 3.98 -0.39
CA LEU A 225 -12.63 5.29 -0.79
C LEU A 225 -13.83 6.15 -1.23
N LEU A 226 -14.60 6.61 -0.27
CA LEU A 226 -15.82 7.37 -0.51
C LEU A 226 -15.54 8.88 -0.54
N PRO A 227 -16.30 9.66 -1.33
CA PRO A 227 -16.33 11.10 -1.16
C PRO A 227 -16.72 11.47 0.29
N PRO A 228 -16.16 12.56 0.86
CA PRO A 228 -16.41 12.93 2.26
C PRO A 228 -17.78 13.61 2.45
N GLU A 229 -18.80 13.14 1.77
CA GLU A 229 -20.17 13.65 1.75
C GLU A 229 -21.11 12.63 2.39
N ASP A 230 -21.96 13.08 3.32
CA ASP A 230 -22.90 12.21 4.06
C ASP A 230 -23.81 11.41 3.12
N GLN A 231 -24.19 11.98 1.98
CA GLN A 231 -25.01 11.31 0.97
C GLN A 231 -24.29 10.11 0.33
N ALA A 232 -22.98 10.24 0.07
CA ALA A 232 -22.19 9.14 -0.51
C ALA A 232 -22.04 7.97 0.48
N ILE A 233 -21.90 8.27 1.76
CA ILE A 233 -21.81 7.28 2.84
C ILE A 233 -23.14 6.55 2.98
N SER A 234 -24.25 7.29 2.99
CA SER A 234 -25.59 6.72 3.06
C SER A 234 -25.93 5.84 1.85
N ALA A 235 -25.62 6.31 0.63
CA ALA A 235 -25.80 5.53 -0.59
C ALA A 235 -24.95 4.25 -0.60
N PHE A 236 -23.73 4.33 -0.09
CA PHE A 236 -22.86 3.18 0.06
C PHE A 236 -23.44 2.14 1.04
N GLY A 237 -23.95 2.58 2.19
CA GLY A 237 -24.65 1.69 3.14
C GLY A 237 -25.82 0.95 2.51
N GLN A 238 -26.66 1.66 1.73
CA GLN A 238 -27.77 1.04 1.01
C GLN A 238 -27.31 0.02 -0.05
N LEU A 239 -26.21 0.29 -0.75
CA LEU A 239 -25.64 -0.66 -1.71
C LEU A 239 -25.10 -1.93 -1.04
N GLN A 240 -24.60 -1.83 0.19
CA GLN A 240 -24.15 -3.00 0.95
C GLN A 240 -25.26 -3.95 1.36
N GLU A 241 -26.49 -3.44 1.52
CA GLU A 241 -27.69 -4.26 1.82
C GLU A 241 -28.18 -5.04 0.60
N SER A 242 -27.73 -4.67 -0.61
CA SER A 242 -28.13 -5.33 -1.85
C SER A 242 -27.36 -6.64 -2.06
N PRO A 243 -27.99 -7.68 -2.64
CA PRO A 243 -27.31 -8.92 -2.98
C PRO A 243 -26.12 -8.68 -3.90
N ARG A 244 -25.01 -9.37 -3.65
CA ARG A 244 -23.85 -9.32 -4.54
C ARG A 244 -24.17 -9.99 -5.88
N VAL A 245 -23.55 -9.50 -6.96
CA VAL A 245 -23.67 -10.12 -8.31
C VAL A 245 -23.17 -11.57 -8.30
N SER A 246 -22.23 -11.91 -7.41
CA SER A 246 -21.71 -13.26 -7.22
C SER A 246 -22.51 -14.12 -6.25
N ALA A 247 -23.56 -13.58 -5.60
CA ALA A 247 -24.39 -14.36 -4.70
C ALA A 247 -25.30 -15.30 -5.53
N GLU A 248 -25.30 -16.59 -5.20
CA GLU A 248 -26.30 -17.52 -5.69
C GLU A 248 -27.64 -17.16 -5.05
N VAL A 249 -28.44 -16.38 -5.74
CA VAL A 249 -29.84 -16.09 -5.39
C VAL A 249 -30.70 -16.94 -6.32
N GLU A 250 -31.77 -17.55 -5.81
CA GLU A 250 -32.69 -18.41 -6.60
C GLU A 250 -33.24 -17.75 -7.86
N ASP A 251 -33.20 -16.42 -7.96
CA ASP A 251 -33.56 -15.60 -9.13
C ASP A 251 -32.31 -14.82 -9.68
N SER A 252 -31.14 -15.42 -9.72
CA SER A 252 -29.95 -14.77 -10.23
C SER A 252 -30.08 -14.46 -11.72
N TRP A 253 -29.74 -13.24 -12.09
CA TRP A 253 -29.59 -12.82 -13.49
C TRP A 253 -28.58 -13.75 -14.17
N ASN A 254 -29.04 -14.58 -15.08
CA ASN A 254 -28.17 -15.31 -16.00
C ASN A 254 -27.53 -14.30 -16.95
N VAL A 255 -26.30 -13.86 -16.66
CA VAL A 255 -25.47 -13.04 -17.53
C VAL A 255 -24.33 -13.91 -18.05
#